data_419cd6fe31413eef3a7e286e87ee0d42
#
_entry.id   419cd6fe31413eef3a7e286e87ee0d42
#
_cell.length_a   1.000
_cell.length_b   1.000
_cell.length_c   1.000
_cell.angle_alpha   90.00
_cell.angle_beta   90.00
_cell.angle_gamma   90.00
#
_symmetry.space_group_name_H-M   'P 1'
#
loop_
_entity.id
_entity.type
_entity.pdbx_description
1 polymer ?
#
loop_
_entity_poly.entity_id
_entity_poly.type
_entity_poly.pdbx_seq_one_letter_code
_entity_poly.pdbx_strand_id
1 'polypeptide(L)'
;SRVSFSLSDGTTGVLNSGSRLSYSLPFSNERNIDLEGEAWLNVAKDEEHPFEIRAGGSRIRVLGTSFNLSAYPAENYVEIVLQEGSVEFSSSEDQKIMMEPSERLVFQDGEVKKSIADPEKYNAWVQGRLVFREDPMAEVARRIERWYNIKVVLADKELEKYSFRGTFVDD
;
A
#
# COMPACT_ATOMS: atom_id res chain seq x y z
N SER A 1 -0.13 -3.57 15.56
CA SER A 1 -0.14 -2.14 15.93
C SER A 1 0.27 -1.30 14.72
N ARG A 2 -0.29 -0.10 14.63
CA ARG A 2 0.05 0.92 13.63
C ARG A 2 1.09 1.86 14.22
N VAL A 3 2.06 2.29 13.41
CA VAL A 3 3.13 3.19 13.85
C VAL A 3 3.24 4.37 12.89
N SER A 4 3.01 5.57 13.40
CA SER A 4 3.24 6.81 12.64
C SER A 4 4.73 7.14 12.60
N PHE A 5 5.19 7.68 11.49
CA PHE A 5 6.57 8.13 11.31
C PHE A 5 6.65 9.45 10.55
N SER A 6 7.78 10.12 10.71
CA SER A 6 8.14 11.31 9.95
C SER A 6 9.58 11.21 9.50
N LEU A 7 9.85 11.59 8.25
CA LEU A 7 11.20 11.68 7.69
C LEU A 7 11.70 13.12 7.69
N SER A 8 13.01 13.31 7.57
CA SER A 8 13.63 14.63 7.67
C SER A 8 13.31 15.56 6.48
N ASP A 9 12.78 15.04 5.39
CA ASP A 9 12.31 15.81 4.22
C ASP A 9 10.88 16.38 4.38
N GLY A 10 10.23 16.09 5.51
CA GLY A 10 8.83 16.46 5.77
C GLY A 10 7.81 15.40 5.36
N THR A 11 8.25 14.28 4.78
CA THR A 11 7.38 13.14 4.49
C THR A 11 6.86 12.52 5.78
N THR A 12 5.58 12.21 5.81
CA THR A 12 4.92 11.51 6.92
C THR A 12 4.24 10.25 6.45
N GLY A 13 3.96 9.35 7.37
CA GLY A 13 3.22 8.14 7.05
C GLY A 13 2.84 7.33 8.25
N VAL A 14 2.16 6.22 7.99
CA VAL A 14 1.77 5.22 8.97
C VAL A 14 2.15 3.85 8.43
N LEU A 15 2.86 3.07 9.24
CA LEU A 15 3.14 1.65 8.96
C LEU A 15 2.06 0.78 9.59
N ASN A 16 1.58 -0.19 8.83
CA ASN A 16 0.66 -1.21 9.32
C ASN A 16 1.40 -2.35 10.04
N SER A 17 0.67 -3.23 10.69
CA SER A 17 1.23 -4.39 11.41
C SER A 17 2.11 -5.25 10.50
N GLY A 18 3.22 -5.73 11.06
CA GLY A 18 4.16 -6.61 10.32
C GLY A 18 4.93 -5.93 9.21
N SER A 19 5.00 -4.59 9.22
CA SER A 19 5.70 -3.82 8.20
C SER A 19 7.06 -3.33 8.69
N ARG A 20 7.98 -3.15 7.75
CA ARG A 20 9.32 -2.60 7.96
C ARG A 20 9.62 -1.53 6.91
N LEU A 21 10.10 -0.39 7.37
CA LEU A 21 10.61 0.68 6.53
C LEU A 21 12.09 0.89 6.86
N SER A 22 12.94 0.91 5.84
CA SER A 22 14.39 1.09 5.95
C SER A 22 14.86 2.20 5.03
N TYR A 23 15.81 2.99 5.49
CA TYR A 23 16.44 4.04 4.69
C TYR A 23 17.83 4.38 5.24
N SER A 24 18.68 4.96 4.40
CA SER A 24 20.02 5.38 4.79
C SER A 24 20.01 6.82 5.32
N LEU A 25 20.91 7.09 6.26
CA LEU A 25 21.17 8.45 6.74
C LEU A 25 22.51 8.97 6.20
N PRO A 26 22.62 10.27 5.90
CA PRO A 26 21.57 11.29 5.98
C PRO A 26 20.52 11.12 4.88
N PHE A 27 19.24 11.27 5.21
CA PHE A 27 18.12 11.30 4.28
C PHE A 27 18.01 12.72 3.69
N SER A 28 18.85 13.04 2.74
CA SER A 28 18.99 14.39 2.20
C SER A 28 18.56 14.48 0.73
N ASN A 29 19.51 14.44 -0.19
CA ASN A 29 19.22 14.61 -1.62
C ASN A 29 18.71 13.33 -2.29
N GLU A 30 18.97 12.18 -1.69
CA GLU A 30 18.48 10.89 -2.16
C GLU A 30 17.37 10.41 -1.22
N ARG A 31 16.14 10.64 -1.62
CA ARG A 31 14.95 10.26 -0.85
C ARG A 31 14.54 8.82 -1.16
N ASN A 32 15.39 7.85 -0.78
CA ASN A 32 15.20 6.44 -1.09
C ASN A 32 14.83 5.66 0.16
N ILE A 33 13.77 4.84 0.08
CA ILE A 33 13.36 3.91 1.13
C ILE A 33 13.11 2.51 0.58
N ASP A 34 13.23 1.53 1.47
CA ASP A 34 12.78 0.16 1.24
C ASP A 34 11.58 -0.13 2.13
N LEU A 35 10.52 -0.71 1.57
CA LEU A 35 9.32 -1.09 2.30
C LEU A 35 9.04 -2.59 2.12
N GLU A 36 8.85 -3.26 3.24
CA GLU A 36 8.21 -4.57 3.35
C GLU A 36 6.93 -4.41 4.17
N GLY A 37 5.80 -4.87 3.67
CA GLY A 37 4.51 -4.73 4.32
C GLY A 37 3.66 -3.60 3.76
N GLU A 38 2.90 -2.90 4.60
CA GLU A 38 1.98 -1.86 4.17
C GLU A 38 2.25 -0.53 4.86
N ALA A 39 2.22 0.54 4.06
CA ALA A 39 2.31 1.91 4.53
C ALA A 39 1.33 2.82 3.79
N TRP A 40 0.74 3.73 4.52
CA TRP A 40 0.17 4.95 3.94
C TRP A 40 1.24 6.04 4.00
N LEU A 41 1.49 6.69 2.88
CA LEU A 41 2.55 7.68 2.72
C LEU A 41 1.97 9.01 2.24
N ASN A 42 2.39 10.08 2.88
CA ASN A 42 2.19 11.45 2.42
C ASN A 42 3.57 12.06 2.16
N VAL A 43 4.01 11.92 0.91
CA VAL A 43 5.36 12.34 0.50
C VAL A 43 5.39 13.84 0.29
N ALA A 44 6.35 14.51 0.94
CA ALA A 44 6.59 15.93 0.78
C ALA A 44 6.95 16.27 -0.67
N LYS A 45 6.33 17.33 -1.19
CA LYS A 45 6.56 17.77 -2.56
C LYS A 45 7.97 18.32 -2.74
N ASP A 46 8.73 17.71 -3.64
CA ASP A 46 10.02 18.16 -4.09
C ASP A 46 10.28 17.62 -5.52
N GLU A 47 10.12 18.48 -6.50
CA GLU A 47 10.24 18.11 -7.91
C GLU A 47 11.69 17.92 -8.35
N GLU A 48 12.65 18.50 -7.59
CA GLU A 48 14.08 18.40 -7.89
C GLU A 48 14.70 17.13 -7.32
N HIS A 49 14.12 16.59 -6.23
CA HIS A 49 14.59 15.38 -5.57
C HIS A 49 13.48 14.32 -5.49
N PRO A 50 13.35 13.47 -6.51
CA PRO A 50 12.35 12.40 -6.51
C PRO A 50 12.45 11.50 -5.28
N PHE A 51 11.30 11.08 -4.77
CA PHE A 51 11.20 10.10 -3.70
C PHE A 51 11.03 8.70 -4.31
N GLU A 52 11.88 7.76 -3.96
CA GLU A 52 11.87 6.41 -4.50
C GLU A 52 11.64 5.37 -3.42
N ILE A 53 10.72 4.44 -3.69
CA ILE A 53 10.42 3.32 -2.82
C ILE A 53 10.71 2.03 -3.56
N ARG A 54 11.49 1.15 -2.95
CA ARG A 54 11.66 -0.23 -3.39
C ARG A 54 10.78 -1.14 -2.55
N ALA A 55 9.93 -1.89 -3.21
CA ALA A 55 8.99 -2.80 -2.56
C ALA A 55 8.63 -3.96 -3.49
N GLY A 56 8.69 -5.20 -3.01
CA GLY A 56 8.24 -6.39 -3.73
C GLY A 56 8.84 -6.58 -5.12
N GLY A 57 10.10 -6.26 -5.31
CA GLY A 57 10.78 -6.34 -6.61
C GLY A 57 10.40 -5.23 -7.59
N SER A 58 9.70 -4.21 -7.13
CA SER A 58 9.29 -3.05 -7.91
C SER A 58 9.90 -1.76 -7.37
N ARG A 59 9.84 -0.72 -8.18
CA ARG A 59 10.27 0.63 -7.86
C ARG A 59 9.11 1.60 -8.07
N ILE A 60 8.85 2.40 -7.06
CA ILE A 60 7.79 3.41 -7.06
C ILE A 60 8.46 4.78 -6.90
N ARG A 61 8.24 5.68 -7.84
CA ARG A 61 8.83 7.01 -7.85
C ARG A 61 7.75 8.08 -7.81
N VAL A 62 7.89 9.03 -6.90
CA VAL A 62 6.93 10.11 -6.68
C VAL A 62 7.65 11.44 -6.44
N LEU A 63 6.97 12.55 -6.66
CA LEU A 63 7.49 13.92 -6.45
C LEU A 63 6.79 14.66 -5.31
N GLY A 64 5.59 14.23 -4.97
CA GLY A 64 4.76 14.78 -3.90
C GLY A 64 3.37 14.16 -4.03
N THR A 65 3.08 13.16 -3.21
CA THR A 65 2.02 12.19 -3.49
C THR A 65 1.51 11.58 -2.21
N SER A 66 0.20 11.38 -2.11
CA SER A 66 -0.44 10.63 -1.01
C SER A 66 -1.01 9.32 -1.56
N PHE A 67 -0.58 8.18 -1.00
CA PHE A 67 -0.98 6.86 -1.49
C PHE A 67 -0.81 5.78 -0.43
N ASN A 68 -1.53 4.67 -0.63
CA ASN A 68 -1.34 3.44 0.12
C ASN A 68 -0.52 2.45 -0.71
N LEU A 69 0.49 1.85 -0.10
CA LEU A 69 1.35 0.84 -0.72
C LEU A 69 1.34 -0.41 0.15
N SER A 70 1.02 -1.56 -0.43
CA SER A 70 1.07 -2.87 0.21
C SER A 70 1.97 -3.81 -0.57
N ALA A 71 3.00 -4.34 0.10
CA ALA A 71 3.99 -5.26 -0.47
C ALA A 71 4.48 -6.24 0.61
N TYR A 72 3.57 -7.03 1.18
CA TYR A 72 3.95 -8.07 2.13
C TYR A 72 4.65 -9.22 1.41
N PRO A 73 5.84 -9.64 1.84
CA PRO A 73 6.56 -10.73 1.17
C PRO A 73 5.77 -12.03 1.07
N ALA A 74 4.94 -12.33 2.06
CA ALA A 74 4.11 -13.53 2.09
C ALA A 74 2.92 -13.51 1.13
N GLU A 75 2.52 -12.35 0.62
CA GLU A 75 1.35 -12.18 -0.25
C GLU A 75 1.68 -12.21 -1.73
N ASN A 76 2.97 -12.12 -2.10
CA ASN A 76 3.49 -12.20 -3.47
C ASN A 76 2.81 -11.24 -4.46
N TYR A 77 2.41 -10.04 -4.01
CA TYR A 77 1.94 -8.97 -4.88
C TYR A 77 2.32 -7.60 -4.32
N VAL A 78 2.32 -6.59 -5.20
CA VAL A 78 2.44 -5.18 -4.84
C VAL A 78 1.15 -4.49 -5.22
N GLU A 79 0.55 -3.76 -4.29
CA GLU A 79 -0.66 -2.98 -4.51
C GLU A 79 -0.42 -1.52 -4.16
N ILE A 80 -0.80 -0.64 -5.09
CA ILE A 80 -0.75 0.81 -4.90
C ILE A 80 -2.15 1.37 -5.13
N VAL A 81 -2.62 2.21 -4.21
CA VAL A 81 -3.85 2.99 -4.38
C VAL A 81 -3.51 4.46 -4.21
N LEU A 82 -3.67 5.21 -5.28
CA LEU A 82 -3.30 6.62 -5.34
C LEU A 82 -4.44 7.52 -4.90
N GLN A 83 -4.18 8.38 -3.91
CA GLN A 83 -5.13 9.37 -3.43
C GLN A 83 -4.91 10.72 -4.08
N GLU A 84 -3.67 11.21 -4.13
CA GLU A 84 -3.32 12.54 -4.64
C GLU A 84 -1.93 12.52 -5.27
N GLY A 85 -1.73 13.31 -6.32
CA GLY A 85 -0.47 13.42 -7.04
C GLY A 85 -0.34 12.43 -8.17
N SER A 86 0.86 11.93 -8.40
CA SER A 86 1.16 10.94 -9.43
C SER A 86 2.20 9.92 -8.95
N VAL A 87 2.11 8.71 -9.48
CA VAL A 87 3.04 7.61 -9.21
C VAL A 87 3.60 7.10 -10.53
N GLU A 88 4.92 6.96 -10.60
CA GLU A 88 5.60 6.17 -11.62
C GLU A 88 5.98 4.81 -11.03
N PHE A 89 5.37 3.75 -11.54
CA PHE A 89 5.68 2.37 -11.16
C PHE A 89 6.54 1.71 -12.21
N SER A 90 7.55 0.96 -11.77
CA SER A 90 8.33 0.09 -12.65
C SER A 90 8.68 -1.23 -11.97
N SER A 91 8.52 -2.34 -12.70
CA SER A 91 8.97 -3.69 -12.28
C SER A 91 10.31 -4.07 -12.93
N SER A 92 10.67 -3.40 -14.04
CA SER A 92 11.95 -3.50 -14.72
C SER A 92 12.33 -2.13 -15.26
N GLU A 93 13.57 -1.96 -15.72
CA GLU A 93 14.07 -0.67 -16.23
C GLU A 93 13.32 -0.17 -17.46
N ASP A 94 12.68 -1.07 -18.22
CA ASP A 94 12.03 -0.77 -19.51
C ASP A 94 10.52 -0.56 -19.42
N GLN A 95 9.87 -0.89 -18.29
CA GLN A 95 8.43 -0.71 -18.12
C GLN A 95 8.13 0.33 -17.04
N LYS A 96 7.64 1.48 -17.48
CA LYS A 96 7.15 2.55 -16.62
C LYS A 96 5.66 2.73 -16.82
N ILE A 97 4.92 2.66 -15.72
CA ILE A 97 3.47 2.81 -15.70
C ILE A 97 3.13 3.99 -14.79
N MET A 98 2.43 4.97 -15.36
CA MET A 98 1.97 6.14 -14.62
C MET A 98 0.60 5.88 -14.01
N MET A 99 0.40 6.36 -12.79
CA MET A 99 -0.89 6.34 -12.09
C MET A 99 -1.40 7.75 -11.86
N GLU A 100 -2.72 7.88 -11.97
CA GLU A 100 -3.49 9.07 -11.62
C GLU A 100 -4.32 8.83 -10.34
N PRO A 101 -4.79 9.90 -9.66
CA PRO A 101 -5.63 9.76 -8.48
C PRO A 101 -6.86 8.88 -8.71
N SER A 102 -7.23 8.10 -7.70
CA SER A 102 -8.30 7.09 -7.73
C SER A 102 -8.01 5.88 -8.62
N GLU A 103 -6.77 5.67 -9.00
CA GLU A 103 -6.33 4.42 -9.61
C GLU A 103 -5.74 3.46 -8.58
N ARG A 104 -5.96 2.18 -8.82
CA ARG A 104 -5.37 1.04 -8.12
C ARG A 104 -4.53 0.25 -9.11
N LEU A 105 -3.28 -0.05 -8.72
CA LEU A 105 -2.37 -0.89 -9.47
C LEU A 105 -2.05 -2.13 -8.65
N VAL A 106 -2.14 -3.30 -9.26
CA VAL A 106 -1.67 -4.57 -8.67
C VAL A 106 -0.64 -5.18 -9.60
N PHE A 107 0.55 -5.43 -9.05
CA PHE A 107 1.63 -6.17 -9.70
C PHE A 107 1.76 -7.54 -9.05
N GLN A 108 1.54 -8.59 -9.83
CA GLN A 108 1.60 -9.97 -9.39
C GLN A 108 2.02 -10.87 -10.55
N ASP A 109 2.92 -11.82 -10.29
CA ASP A 109 3.38 -12.80 -11.27
C ASP A 109 3.90 -12.16 -12.59
N GLY A 110 4.59 -11.02 -12.48
CA GLY A 110 5.13 -10.27 -13.62
C GLY A 110 4.10 -9.45 -14.40
N GLU A 111 2.83 -9.48 -14.02
CA GLU A 111 1.74 -8.74 -14.67
C GLU A 111 1.29 -7.54 -13.83
N VAL A 112 0.96 -6.46 -14.53
CA VAL A 112 0.37 -5.25 -13.94
C VAL A 112 -1.08 -5.12 -14.37
N LYS A 113 -1.97 -4.91 -13.39
CA LYS A 113 -3.38 -4.59 -13.62
C LYS A 113 -3.71 -3.27 -12.97
N LYS A 114 -4.31 -2.35 -13.74
CA LYS A 114 -4.85 -1.09 -13.24
C LYS A 114 -6.38 -1.12 -13.24
N SER A 115 -6.97 -0.51 -12.23
CA SER A 115 -8.42 -0.33 -12.09
C SER A 115 -8.73 0.96 -11.36
N ILE A 116 -9.97 1.41 -11.41
CA ILE A 116 -10.46 2.52 -10.57
C ILE A 116 -10.78 1.98 -9.19
N ALA A 117 -10.40 2.72 -8.18
CA ALA A 117 -10.67 2.38 -6.78
C ALA A 117 -11.01 3.64 -5.98
N ASP A 118 -11.73 3.44 -4.88
CA ASP A 118 -11.96 4.47 -3.87
C ASP A 118 -10.79 4.46 -2.87
N PRO A 119 -9.92 5.48 -2.86
CA PRO A 119 -8.77 5.52 -1.95
C PRO A 119 -9.17 5.45 -0.47
N GLU A 120 -10.33 6.01 -0.09
CA GLU A 120 -10.80 5.99 1.30
C GLU A 120 -10.96 4.55 1.83
N LYS A 121 -11.43 3.63 1.01
CA LYS A 121 -11.53 2.23 1.37
C LYS A 121 -10.18 1.62 1.76
N TYR A 122 -9.13 1.96 1.02
CA TYR A 122 -7.79 1.38 1.17
C TYR A 122 -6.93 2.07 2.24
N ASN A 123 -7.23 3.31 2.59
CA ASN A 123 -6.50 4.05 3.62
C ASN A 123 -7.27 4.21 4.94
N ALA A 124 -8.51 3.73 5.02
CA ALA A 124 -9.34 3.80 6.24
C ALA A 124 -8.67 3.16 7.46
N TRP A 125 -7.81 2.17 7.25
CA TRP A 125 -7.07 1.51 8.32
C TRP A 125 -6.16 2.46 9.11
N VAL A 126 -5.68 3.53 8.48
CA VAL A 126 -4.90 4.58 9.15
C VAL A 126 -5.69 5.21 10.30
N GLN A 127 -7.01 5.31 10.15
CA GLN A 127 -7.93 5.88 11.12
C GLN A 127 -8.61 4.82 12.02
N GLY A 128 -8.11 3.60 12.04
CA GLY A 128 -8.69 2.54 12.86
C GLY A 128 -9.98 1.94 12.27
N ARG A 129 -10.15 1.96 10.97
CA ARG A 129 -11.32 1.40 10.29
C ARG A 129 -10.92 0.41 9.20
N LEU A 130 -11.57 -0.74 9.16
CA LEU A 130 -11.54 -1.65 8.02
C LEU A 130 -12.84 -1.52 7.24
N VAL A 131 -12.77 -1.09 6.01
CA VAL A 131 -13.92 -0.90 5.13
C VAL A 131 -13.89 -1.96 4.03
N PHE A 132 -15.01 -2.66 3.88
CA PHE A 132 -15.26 -3.64 2.84
C PHE A 132 -16.45 -3.20 2.00
N ARG A 133 -16.32 -3.25 0.68
CA ARG A 133 -17.36 -2.87 -0.29
C ARG A 133 -17.41 -3.91 -1.40
N GLU A 134 -18.19 -4.97 -1.17
CA GLU A 134 -18.26 -6.12 -2.09
C GLU A 134 -16.90 -6.83 -2.28
N ASP A 135 -16.11 -6.90 -1.22
CA ASP A 135 -14.79 -7.56 -1.27
C ASP A 135 -14.95 -9.09 -1.20
N PRO A 136 -14.19 -9.86 -2.01
CA PRO A 136 -14.17 -11.31 -1.91
C PRO A 136 -13.78 -11.77 -0.49
N MET A 137 -14.40 -12.84 0.00
CA MET A 137 -14.14 -13.34 1.36
C MET A 137 -12.66 -13.68 1.60
N ALA A 138 -11.93 -14.10 0.59
CA ALA A 138 -10.49 -14.31 0.71
C ALA A 138 -9.72 -13.01 1.05
N GLU A 139 -10.12 -11.89 0.45
CA GLU A 139 -9.56 -10.57 0.74
C GLU A 139 -9.95 -10.09 2.14
N VAL A 140 -11.22 -10.29 2.50
CA VAL A 140 -11.73 -9.98 3.85
C VAL A 140 -10.92 -10.73 4.91
N ALA A 141 -10.73 -12.04 4.73
CA ALA A 141 -9.95 -12.88 5.64
C ALA A 141 -8.52 -12.35 5.82
N ARG A 142 -7.80 -12.07 4.71
CA ARG A 142 -6.43 -11.54 4.76
C ARG A 142 -6.33 -10.23 5.52
N ARG A 143 -7.26 -9.29 5.29
CA ARG A 143 -7.26 -8.00 5.96
C ARG A 143 -7.61 -8.11 7.44
N ILE A 144 -8.49 -9.02 7.83
CA ILE A 144 -8.80 -9.32 9.23
C ILE A 144 -7.62 -9.99 9.93
N GLU A 145 -6.97 -10.97 9.28
CA GLU A 145 -5.75 -11.60 9.82
C GLU A 145 -4.69 -10.57 10.20
N ARG A 146 -4.44 -9.64 9.29
CA ARG A 146 -3.46 -8.55 9.47
C ARG A 146 -3.86 -7.60 10.58
N TRP A 147 -5.14 -7.24 10.63
CA TRP A 147 -5.69 -6.29 11.60
C TRP A 147 -5.61 -6.79 13.03
N TYR A 148 -6.02 -8.02 13.25
CA TYR A 148 -6.08 -8.63 14.58
C TYR A 148 -4.87 -9.50 14.91
N ASN A 149 -3.94 -9.71 13.98
CA ASN A 149 -2.81 -10.63 14.11
C ASN A 149 -3.27 -12.05 14.49
N ILE A 150 -4.27 -12.55 13.80
CA ILE A 150 -4.87 -13.87 13.97
C ILE A 150 -4.80 -14.64 12.64
N LYS A 151 -5.03 -15.93 12.68
CA LYS A 151 -5.20 -16.74 11.48
C LYS A 151 -6.70 -16.92 11.23
N VAL A 152 -7.14 -16.62 10.01
CA VAL A 152 -8.51 -16.84 9.55
C VAL A 152 -8.53 -17.98 8.55
N VAL A 153 -9.34 -18.99 8.80
CA VAL A 153 -9.51 -20.14 7.90
C VAL A 153 -10.94 -20.15 7.42
N LEU A 154 -11.14 -20.09 6.11
CA LEU A 154 -12.45 -20.32 5.51
C LEU A 154 -12.71 -21.83 5.55
N ALA A 155 -13.73 -22.23 6.32
CA ALA A 155 -14.04 -23.64 6.55
C ALA A 155 -14.51 -24.38 5.28
N ASP A 156 -15.01 -23.63 4.31
CA ASP A 156 -15.46 -24.16 3.02
C ASP A 156 -14.94 -23.26 1.89
N LYS A 157 -14.39 -23.87 0.83
CA LYS A 157 -13.94 -23.14 -0.38
C LYS A 157 -15.07 -22.41 -1.10
N GLU A 158 -16.32 -22.86 -0.93
CA GLU A 158 -17.47 -22.15 -1.48
C GLU A 158 -17.60 -20.73 -0.90
N LEU A 159 -17.13 -20.50 0.33
CA LEU A 159 -17.14 -19.18 0.96
C LEU A 159 -16.28 -18.15 0.21
N GLU A 160 -15.26 -18.58 -0.52
CA GLU A 160 -14.41 -17.69 -1.33
C GLU A 160 -15.18 -16.97 -2.44
N LYS A 161 -16.32 -17.53 -2.86
CA LYS A 161 -17.18 -16.99 -3.91
C LYS A 161 -18.08 -15.85 -3.44
N TYR A 162 -18.26 -15.72 -2.13
CA TYR A 162 -19.10 -14.68 -1.55
C TYR A 162 -18.31 -13.37 -1.42
N SER A 163 -19.03 -12.27 -1.57
CA SER A 163 -18.52 -10.95 -1.26
C SER A 163 -19.08 -10.43 0.06
N PHE A 164 -18.36 -9.54 0.68
CA PHE A 164 -18.71 -8.97 1.97
C PHE A 164 -18.72 -7.44 1.90
N ARG A 165 -19.72 -6.85 2.55
CA ARG A 165 -19.80 -5.40 2.77
C ARG A 165 -19.92 -5.13 4.27
N GLY A 166 -19.10 -4.26 4.81
CA GLY A 166 -19.15 -3.88 6.22
C GLY A 166 -18.01 -2.97 6.61
N THR A 167 -18.10 -2.44 7.82
CA THR A 167 -17.04 -1.62 8.41
C THR A 167 -16.79 -2.13 9.83
N PHE A 168 -15.53 -2.40 10.12
CA PHE A 168 -15.04 -2.66 11.48
C PHE A 168 -14.33 -1.41 11.98
N VAL A 169 -14.51 -1.09 13.23
CA VAL A 169 -13.90 0.06 13.90
C VAL A 169 -13.13 -0.44 15.11
N ASP A 170 -11.91 0.03 15.28
CA ASP A 170 -11.14 -0.19 16.50
C ASP A 170 -11.76 0.62 17.64
N ASP A 171 -12.08 -0.05 18.77
CA ASP A 171 -12.57 0.60 20.00
C ASP A 171 -11.40 1.09 20.87
#